data_63874e919ce5fb4cc5b9166a7ccb1035
#
_entry.id   63874e919ce5fb4cc5b9166a7ccb1035
#
_cell.length_a   1.000
_cell.length_b   1.000
_cell.length_c   1.000
_cell.angle_alpha   90.00
_cell.angle_beta   90.00
_cell.angle_gamma   90.00
#
_symmetry.space_group_name_H-M   'P 1'
#
loop_
_entity.id
_entity.type
_entity.pdbx_description
1 polymer ?
#
loop_
_entity_poly.entity_id
_entity_poly.type
_entity_poly.pdbx_seq_one_letter_code
_entity_poly.pdbx_strand_id
1 'polypeptide(L)'
;MKRLPLLLSIALTTCVAQAEEVLRVSNWPDYIAPEVLADFQRESGVRVDYQVHASADELDAALRRGERYDVIVPSHFQLPALIREQRLTPLEPARLSQLGTVDPQLQATLAGLESANRYAVPYLWGMLGIAVNRPKAEAALGAPLTASWSLLFDPQQSARLAGCGIGLQDAPEETFSVLFTYQGRSLARSGQRQVGRAGEQLLALRREARVLDNTRHVEALQAGELCVTSAWAGLALGAAARSDQPLEFLVPAEGAPLAMEGLAIPSNAARPDLAYRFIDFLLRPDNAVRNSQATWFYSSLKPDTPELKALAQRQPQLLPDPAQRSHLYFAESPSAKLKAELDRRWQALRQVPAGQ
;
A
#
# COMPACT_ATOMS: atom_id res chain seq x y z
N MET A 1 -58.11 -52.02 41.49
CA MET A 1 -57.85 -50.90 40.57
C MET A 1 -56.42 -50.38 40.84
N LYS A 2 -55.44 -50.82 40.03
CA LYS A 2 -54.03 -50.42 40.17
C LYS A 2 -53.74 -49.26 39.26
N ARG A 3 -53.39 -48.08 39.78
CA ARG A 3 -53.02 -46.89 39.02
C ARG A 3 -51.52 -46.99 38.67
N LEU A 4 -51.17 -46.98 37.38
CA LEU A 4 -49.84 -46.97 36.86
C LEU A 4 -49.38 -45.49 36.74
N PRO A 5 -48.21 -45.09 37.26
CA PRO A 5 -47.72 -43.72 37.08
C PRO A 5 -47.08 -43.57 35.68
N LEU A 6 -47.54 -42.57 34.94
CA LEU A 6 -47.02 -42.16 33.64
C LEU A 6 -45.71 -41.32 33.92
N LEU A 7 -44.52 -41.88 33.64
CA LEU A 7 -43.28 -41.18 33.69
C LEU A 7 -43.10 -40.34 32.43
N LEU A 8 -43.22 -39.03 32.60
CA LEU A 8 -43.00 -38.05 31.54
C LEU A 8 -41.50 -37.78 31.42
N SER A 9 -40.80 -38.37 30.43
CA SER A 9 -39.41 -38.11 30.15
C SER A 9 -39.28 -36.73 29.42
N ILE A 10 -38.77 -35.73 30.17
CA ILE A 10 -38.39 -34.42 29.61
C ILE A 10 -37.01 -34.60 28.97
N ALA A 11 -36.95 -34.65 27.65
CA ALA A 11 -35.71 -34.56 26.89
C ALA A 11 -35.20 -33.11 26.95
N LEU A 12 -34.17 -32.85 27.78
CA LEU A 12 -33.41 -31.63 27.76
C LEU A 12 -32.56 -31.61 26.47
N THR A 13 -32.99 -30.87 25.47
CA THR A 13 -32.14 -30.47 24.34
C THR A 13 -31.13 -29.44 24.83
N THR A 14 -29.92 -29.90 25.14
CA THR A 14 -28.78 -29.01 25.39
C THR A 14 -28.43 -28.31 24.09
N CYS A 15 -28.84 -27.05 23.94
CA CYS A 15 -28.35 -26.15 22.91
C CYS A 15 -26.88 -25.87 23.26
N VAL A 16 -25.94 -26.58 22.63
CA VAL A 16 -24.52 -26.25 22.71
C VAL A 16 -24.36 -24.93 21.96
N ALA A 17 -24.25 -23.85 22.70
CA ALA A 17 -23.83 -22.57 22.13
C ALA A 17 -22.43 -22.78 21.52
N GLN A 18 -22.36 -22.89 20.20
CA GLN A 18 -21.10 -22.95 19.49
C GLN A 18 -20.42 -21.59 19.70
N ALA A 19 -19.26 -21.60 20.36
CA ALA A 19 -18.51 -20.38 20.55
C ALA A 19 -18.25 -19.77 19.16
N GLU A 20 -18.58 -18.49 19.00
CA GLU A 20 -18.38 -17.77 17.74
C GLU A 20 -16.89 -17.82 17.38
N GLU A 21 -16.57 -18.36 16.21
CA GLU A 21 -15.21 -18.36 15.70
C GLU A 21 -14.81 -16.96 15.30
N VAL A 22 -13.68 -16.47 15.80
CA VAL A 22 -13.17 -15.12 15.55
C VAL A 22 -11.81 -15.20 14.89
N LEU A 23 -11.66 -14.53 13.75
CA LEU A 23 -10.40 -14.30 13.04
C LEU A 23 -9.93 -12.88 13.32
N ARG A 24 -8.71 -12.71 13.82
CA ARG A 24 -8.12 -11.39 14.04
C ARG A 24 -7.22 -10.98 12.88
N VAL A 25 -7.56 -9.87 12.23
CA VAL A 25 -6.85 -9.35 11.06
C VAL A 25 -6.33 -7.95 11.37
N SER A 26 -5.06 -7.68 11.08
CA SER A 26 -4.52 -6.33 11.08
C SER A 26 -4.14 -5.92 9.65
N ASN A 27 -4.73 -4.82 9.17
CA ASN A 27 -4.54 -4.32 7.81
C ASN A 27 -4.39 -2.79 7.81
N TRP A 28 -4.11 -2.21 6.67
CA TRP A 28 -4.05 -0.78 6.43
C TRP A 28 -5.45 -0.15 6.39
N PRO A 29 -5.58 1.17 6.63
CA PRO A 29 -6.85 1.88 6.44
C PRO A 29 -7.36 1.73 5.01
N ASP A 30 -8.67 1.49 4.85
CA ASP A 30 -9.35 1.39 3.56
C ASP A 30 -8.70 0.43 2.55
N TYR A 31 -8.12 -0.68 3.05
CA TYR A 31 -7.32 -1.61 2.26
C TYR A 31 -8.02 -2.94 1.98
N ILE A 32 -9.34 -2.98 2.10
CA ILE A 32 -10.22 -4.10 1.74
C ILE A 32 -11.61 -3.56 1.37
N ALA A 33 -12.26 -4.15 0.39
CA ALA A 33 -13.66 -3.87 0.08
C ALA A 33 -14.56 -4.34 1.24
N PRO A 34 -15.40 -3.48 1.83
CA PRO A 34 -16.30 -3.87 2.92
C PRO A 34 -17.18 -5.08 2.57
N GLU A 35 -17.61 -5.17 1.31
CA GLU A 35 -18.44 -6.26 0.82
C GLU A 35 -17.68 -7.59 0.77
N VAL A 36 -16.38 -7.57 0.44
CA VAL A 36 -15.53 -8.77 0.45
C VAL A 36 -15.39 -9.30 1.87
N LEU A 37 -15.20 -8.41 2.85
CA LEU A 37 -15.13 -8.79 4.25
C LEU A 37 -16.47 -9.39 4.75
N ALA A 38 -17.60 -8.75 4.40
CA ALA A 38 -18.93 -9.24 4.74
C ALA A 38 -19.23 -10.61 4.10
N ASP A 39 -18.79 -10.80 2.86
CA ASP A 39 -18.95 -12.08 2.15
C ASP A 39 -18.18 -13.20 2.80
N PHE A 40 -16.93 -12.94 3.23
CA PHE A 40 -16.16 -13.93 3.98
C PHE A 40 -16.86 -14.35 5.27
N GLN A 41 -17.34 -13.40 6.05
CA GLN A 41 -18.07 -13.69 7.30
C GLN A 41 -19.34 -14.52 7.04
N ARG A 42 -20.09 -14.16 6.00
CA ARG A 42 -21.32 -14.89 5.62
C ARG A 42 -21.02 -16.32 5.13
N GLU A 43 -19.99 -16.50 4.28
CA GLU A 43 -19.65 -17.82 3.72
C GLU A 43 -18.98 -18.74 4.74
N SER A 44 -18.16 -18.18 5.61
CA SER A 44 -17.39 -18.97 6.56
C SER A 44 -18.10 -19.23 7.88
N GLY A 45 -19.04 -18.36 8.26
CA GLY A 45 -19.63 -18.33 9.60
C GLY A 45 -18.67 -17.78 10.66
N VAL A 46 -17.54 -17.21 10.26
CA VAL A 46 -16.48 -16.69 11.15
C VAL A 46 -16.62 -15.17 11.24
N ARG A 47 -16.66 -14.62 12.46
CA ARG A 47 -16.57 -13.18 12.69
C ARG A 47 -15.13 -12.70 12.49
N VAL A 48 -14.93 -11.61 11.76
CA VAL A 48 -13.63 -10.99 11.61
C VAL A 48 -13.49 -9.80 12.57
N ASP A 49 -12.53 -9.88 13.48
CA ASP A 49 -12.05 -8.76 14.29
C ASP A 49 -10.98 -8.01 13.47
N TYR A 50 -11.46 -7.01 12.70
CA TYR A 50 -10.65 -6.27 11.75
C TYR A 50 -10.08 -5.02 12.39
N GLN A 51 -8.76 -4.99 12.56
CA GLN A 51 -8.02 -3.89 13.16
C GLN A 51 -7.18 -3.18 12.11
N VAL A 52 -7.01 -1.88 12.28
CA VAL A 52 -6.27 -1.03 11.35
C VAL A 52 -4.98 -0.55 12.03
N HIS A 53 -3.87 -0.62 11.31
CA HIS A 53 -2.63 0.04 11.67
C HIS A 53 -2.35 1.17 10.68
N ALA A 54 -2.10 2.38 11.18
CA ALA A 54 -1.91 3.57 10.35
C ALA A 54 -0.48 3.68 9.78
N SER A 55 0.46 2.87 10.28
CA SER A 55 1.85 2.85 9.83
C SER A 55 2.50 1.48 10.03
N ALA A 56 3.59 1.24 9.31
CA ALA A 56 4.43 0.06 9.52
C ALA A 56 4.98 -0.02 10.95
N ASP A 57 5.38 1.11 11.51
CA ASP A 57 5.91 1.20 12.88
C ASP A 57 4.82 0.83 13.92
N GLU A 58 3.56 1.15 13.67
CA GLU A 58 2.45 0.78 14.55
C GLU A 58 2.24 -0.74 14.55
N LEU A 59 2.22 -1.38 13.39
CA LEU A 59 2.16 -2.84 13.29
C LEU A 59 3.34 -3.50 14.01
N ASP A 60 4.57 -3.03 13.75
CA ASP A 60 5.77 -3.56 14.38
C ASP A 60 5.74 -3.39 15.91
N ALA A 61 5.27 -2.25 16.40
CA ALA A 61 5.10 -1.99 17.83
C ALA A 61 4.05 -2.92 18.45
N ALA A 62 2.91 -3.13 17.78
CA ALA A 62 1.86 -4.06 18.23
C ALA A 62 2.39 -5.49 18.34
N LEU A 63 3.11 -5.96 17.32
CA LEU A 63 3.73 -7.29 17.32
C LEU A 63 4.79 -7.43 18.43
N ARG A 64 5.59 -6.39 18.70
CA ARG A 64 6.57 -6.39 19.81
C ARG A 64 5.92 -6.40 21.17
N ARG A 65 4.76 -5.76 21.35
CA ARG A 65 3.96 -5.83 22.60
C ARG A 65 3.31 -7.21 22.81
N GLY A 66 3.39 -8.10 21.81
CA GLY A 66 2.80 -9.43 21.87
C GLY A 66 1.32 -9.48 21.51
N GLU A 67 0.82 -8.45 20.82
CA GLU A 67 -0.53 -8.48 20.26
C GLU A 67 -0.67 -9.66 19.29
N ARG A 68 -1.83 -10.31 19.33
CA ARG A 68 -2.08 -11.53 18.56
C ARG A 68 -3.04 -11.25 17.43
N TYR A 69 -2.55 -11.51 16.23
CA TYR A 69 -3.34 -11.51 14.99
C TYR A 69 -3.26 -12.91 14.36
N ASP A 70 -4.25 -13.26 13.56
CA ASP A 70 -4.22 -14.47 12.74
C ASP A 70 -3.71 -14.17 11.32
N VAL A 71 -4.03 -12.98 10.80
CA VAL A 71 -3.51 -12.45 9.54
C VAL A 71 -3.03 -11.03 9.76
N ILE A 72 -1.86 -10.73 9.21
CA ILE A 72 -1.33 -9.37 9.12
C ILE A 72 -1.01 -9.02 7.67
N VAL A 73 -1.00 -7.73 7.36
CA VAL A 73 -0.72 -7.21 6.01
C VAL A 73 0.47 -6.25 6.07
N PRO A 74 1.69 -6.77 6.28
CA PRO A 74 2.90 -5.94 6.28
C PRO A 74 3.27 -5.48 4.87
N SER A 75 3.93 -4.33 4.78
CA SER A 75 4.60 -3.90 3.56
C SER A 75 5.85 -4.74 3.28
N HIS A 76 6.21 -4.83 2.01
CA HIS A 76 7.35 -5.61 1.54
C HIS A 76 8.66 -5.33 2.30
N PHE A 77 8.92 -4.09 2.69
CA PHE A 77 10.14 -3.70 3.40
C PHE A 77 10.19 -4.19 4.86
N GLN A 78 9.03 -4.50 5.47
CA GLN A 78 8.95 -5.07 6.82
C GLN A 78 9.27 -6.57 6.83
N LEU A 79 8.95 -7.28 5.75
CA LEU A 79 9.04 -8.75 5.68
C LEU A 79 10.43 -9.29 6.05
N PRO A 80 11.55 -8.74 5.56
CA PRO A 80 12.89 -9.23 5.95
C PRO A 80 13.14 -9.17 7.45
N ALA A 81 12.74 -8.10 8.12
CA ALA A 81 12.90 -7.97 9.57
C ALA A 81 12.02 -8.98 10.33
N LEU A 82 10.73 -9.07 9.96
CA LEU A 82 9.79 -10.01 10.57
C LEU A 82 10.23 -11.48 10.39
N ILE A 83 10.84 -11.82 9.26
CA ILE A 83 11.39 -13.16 9.00
C ILE A 83 12.60 -13.43 9.90
N ARG A 84 13.58 -12.53 9.95
CA ARG A 84 14.77 -12.68 10.81
C ARG A 84 14.40 -12.77 12.30
N GLU A 85 13.39 -12.02 12.72
CA GLU A 85 12.86 -12.05 14.09
C GLU A 85 11.93 -13.27 14.37
N GLN A 86 11.74 -14.16 13.38
CA GLN A 86 10.89 -15.35 13.47
C GLN A 86 9.44 -15.03 13.88
N ARG A 87 8.92 -13.90 13.43
CA ARG A 87 7.56 -13.44 13.73
C ARG A 87 6.52 -13.93 12.74
N LEU A 88 6.92 -14.56 11.65
CA LEU A 88 6.04 -15.10 10.62
C LEU A 88 6.14 -16.62 10.54
N THR A 89 5.02 -17.25 10.23
CA THR A 89 4.95 -18.69 9.92
C THR A 89 5.23 -18.89 8.43
N PRO A 90 6.12 -19.81 8.03
CA PRO A 90 6.24 -20.20 6.63
C PRO A 90 4.90 -20.71 6.09
N LEU A 91 4.48 -20.21 4.95
CA LEU A 91 3.23 -20.62 4.32
C LEU A 91 3.35 -22.02 3.71
N GLU A 92 2.25 -22.77 3.77
CA GLU A 92 2.07 -24.06 3.12
C GLU A 92 1.30 -23.87 1.80
N PRO A 93 1.98 -23.85 0.64
CA PRO A 93 1.32 -23.57 -0.65
C PRO A 93 0.14 -24.49 -0.97
N ALA A 94 0.20 -25.74 -0.51
CA ALA A 94 -0.88 -26.73 -0.71
C ALA A 94 -2.21 -26.33 -0.03
N ARG A 95 -2.18 -25.41 0.93
CA ARG A 95 -3.36 -24.89 1.64
C ARG A 95 -3.97 -23.65 0.96
N LEU A 96 -3.34 -23.14 -0.08
CA LEU A 96 -3.76 -21.95 -0.83
C LEU A 96 -4.13 -22.35 -2.26
N SER A 97 -5.38 -22.76 -2.46
CA SER A 97 -5.87 -23.23 -3.77
C SER A 97 -5.81 -22.13 -4.84
N GLN A 98 -5.91 -20.88 -4.42
CA GLN A 98 -5.89 -19.70 -5.29
C GLN A 98 -4.49 -19.12 -5.51
N LEU A 99 -3.44 -19.67 -4.89
CA LEU A 99 -2.07 -19.17 -5.06
C LEU A 99 -1.62 -19.11 -6.53
N GLY A 100 -2.14 -20.03 -7.35
CA GLY A 100 -1.88 -20.09 -8.79
C GLY A 100 -2.45 -18.91 -9.60
N THR A 101 -3.33 -18.10 -9.04
CA THR A 101 -3.89 -16.89 -9.67
C THR A 101 -2.99 -15.67 -9.53
N VAL A 102 -2.07 -15.70 -8.56
CA VAL A 102 -1.15 -14.58 -8.26
C VAL A 102 -0.08 -14.45 -9.35
N ASP A 103 0.22 -13.22 -9.72
CA ASP A 103 1.26 -12.88 -10.70
C ASP A 103 2.62 -13.43 -10.27
N PRO A 104 3.22 -14.34 -11.06
CA PRO A 104 4.52 -14.93 -10.72
C PRO A 104 5.65 -13.90 -10.69
N GLN A 105 5.52 -12.77 -11.38
CA GLN A 105 6.50 -11.69 -11.32
C GLN A 105 6.50 -11.02 -9.93
N LEU A 106 5.32 -10.78 -9.35
CA LEU A 106 5.21 -10.25 -7.99
C LEU A 106 5.72 -11.26 -6.95
N GLN A 107 5.42 -12.54 -7.13
CA GLN A 107 5.98 -13.59 -6.25
C GLN A 107 7.51 -13.66 -6.35
N ALA A 108 8.08 -13.60 -7.57
CA ALA A 108 9.52 -13.58 -7.78
C ALA A 108 10.17 -12.31 -7.15
N THR A 109 9.48 -11.19 -7.21
CA THR A 109 9.95 -9.94 -6.60
C THR A 109 10.02 -10.08 -5.07
N LEU A 110 9.01 -10.66 -4.40
CA LEU A 110 9.08 -11.00 -2.98
C LEU A 110 10.17 -12.03 -2.67
N ALA A 111 10.39 -13.01 -3.55
CA ALA A 111 11.44 -14.01 -3.35
C ALA A 111 12.84 -13.38 -3.25
N GLY A 112 13.07 -12.26 -3.93
CA GLY A 112 14.30 -11.47 -3.84
C GLY A 112 14.53 -10.80 -2.48
N LEU A 113 13.51 -10.72 -1.62
CA LEU A 113 13.56 -10.13 -0.27
C LEU A 113 13.67 -11.23 0.80
N GLU A 114 14.85 -11.82 0.98
CA GLU A 114 15.08 -12.90 1.98
C GLU A 114 14.07 -14.05 1.88
N SER A 115 13.67 -14.42 0.66
CA SER A 115 12.65 -15.45 0.40
C SER A 115 11.28 -15.13 1.02
N ALA A 116 10.90 -13.85 1.06
CA ALA A 116 9.65 -13.39 1.67
C ALA A 116 8.40 -14.04 1.04
N ASN A 117 8.45 -14.49 -0.21
CA ASN A 117 7.39 -15.26 -0.87
C ASN A 117 7.07 -16.60 -0.18
N ARG A 118 7.91 -17.07 0.73
CA ARG A 118 7.63 -18.24 1.60
C ARG A 118 6.80 -17.88 2.82
N TYR A 119 6.67 -16.63 3.17
CA TYR A 119 6.03 -16.14 4.39
C TYR A 119 4.84 -15.24 4.13
N ALA A 120 4.76 -14.67 2.92
CA ALA A 120 3.67 -13.79 2.52
C ALA A 120 3.25 -14.02 1.08
N VAL A 121 1.98 -13.81 0.78
CA VAL A 121 1.42 -13.80 -0.58
C VAL A 121 1.17 -12.36 -0.98
N PRO A 122 1.59 -11.91 -2.19
CA PRO A 122 1.23 -10.59 -2.71
C PRO A 122 -0.29 -10.37 -2.63
N TYR A 123 -0.69 -9.22 -2.07
CA TYR A 123 -2.09 -8.86 -1.89
C TYR A 123 -2.49 -7.71 -2.80
N LEU A 124 -2.13 -6.51 -2.43
CA LEU A 124 -2.28 -5.30 -3.25
C LEU A 124 -0.91 -4.66 -3.43
N TRP A 125 -0.76 -3.90 -4.49
CA TRP A 125 0.48 -3.20 -4.75
C TRP A 125 0.22 -1.86 -5.42
N GLY A 126 1.20 -0.99 -5.38
CA GLY A 126 1.13 0.33 -5.97
C GLY A 126 2.50 0.85 -6.35
N MET A 127 2.55 2.01 -6.97
CA MET A 127 3.78 2.71 -7.28
C MET A 127 3.67 4.16 -6.85
N LEU A 128 4.78 4.73 -6.44
CA LEU A 128 4.89 6.16 -6.18
C LEU A 128 5.16 6.88 -7.50
N GLY A 129 4.37 7.90 -7.79
CA GLY A 129 4.51 8.70 -8.99
C GLY A 129 4.08 10.14 -8.77
N ILE A 130 3.60 10.78 -9.82
CA ILE A 130 3.17 12.17 -9.80
C ILE A 130 1.69 12.24 -10.12
N ALA A 131 0.90 12.80 -9.22
CA ALA A 131 -0.48 13.20 -9.48
C ALA A 131 -0.50 14.65 -9.96
N VAL A 132 -1.23 14.93 -11.03
CA VAL A 132 -1.18 16.23 -11.69
C VAL A 132 -2.54 16.67 -12.23
N ASN A 133 -2.85 17.96 -12.12
CA ASN A 133 -3.86 18.62 -12.92
C ASN A 133 -3.16 19.10 -14.20
N ARG A 134 -3.22 18.29 -15.27
CA ARG A 134 -2.46 18.53 -16.50
C ARG A 134 -2.68 19.94 -17.07
N PRO A 135 -3.93 20.44 -17.32
CA PRO A 135 -4.13 21.76 -17.89
C PRO A 135 -3.51 22.88 -17.05
N LYS A 136 -3.61 22.83 -15.73
CA LYS A 136 -3.02 23.82 -14.82
C LYS A 136 -1.50 23.78 -14.85
N ALA A 137 -0.92 22.58 -14.82
CA ALA A 137 0.52 22.40 -14.84
C ALA A 137 1.13 22.84 -16.17
N GLU A 138 0.54 22.46 -17.30
CA GLU A 138 0.99 22.89 -18.64
C GLU A 138 0.88 24.41 -18.85
N ALA A 139 -0.19 25.02 -18.35
CA ALA A 139 -0.35 26.49 -18.38
C ALA A 139 0.75 27.18 -17.55
N ALA A 140 1.10 26.65 -16.38
CA ALA A 140 2.17 27.21 -15.55
C ALA A 140 3.56 26.98 -16.14
N LEU A 141 3.81 25.82 -16.76
CA LEU A 141 5.07 25.51 -17.43
C LEU A 141 5.24 26.27 -18.75
N GLY A 142 4.14 26.63 -19.43
CA GLY A 142 4.15 27.19 -20.78
C GLY A 142 4.57 26.19 -21.86
N ALA A 143 4.47 24.88 -21.56
CA ALA A 143 4.88 23.79 -22.46
C ALA A 143 4.10 22.51 -22.11
N PRO A 144 4.00 21.52 -23.03
CA PRO A 144 3.47 20.21 -22.76
C PRO A 144 4.22 19.52 -21.61
N LEU A 145 3.48 18.80 -20.77
CA LEU A 145 3.98 18.13 -19.60
C LEU A 145 4.66 16.80 -19.97
N THR A 146 5.83 16.55 -19.40
CA THR A 146 6.54 15.29 -19.51
C THR A 146 6.42 14.50 -18.21
N ALA A 147 6.19 13.18 -18.28
CA ALA A 147 6.17 12.30 -17.11
C ALA A 147 7.60 12.11 -16.57
N SER A 148 8.04 12.98 -15.71
CA SER A 148 9.39 13.02 -15.15
C SER A 148 9.37 13.61 -13.75
N TRP A 149 10.23 13.09 -12.87
CA TRP A 149 10.48 13.69 -11.54
C TRP A 149 11.01 15.12 -11.61
N SER A 150 11.44 15.58 -12.80
CA SER A 150 11.84 16.99 -13.03
C SER A 150 10.74 17.98 -12.67
N LEU A 151 9.47 17.61 -12.77
CA LEU A 151 8.34 18.46 -12.36
C LEU A 151 8.44 18.93 -10.90
N LEU A 152 9.05 18.12 -10.04
CA LEU A 152 9.27 18.45 -8.64
C LEU A 152 10.72 18.88 -8.36
N PHE A 153 11.70 18.23 -9.01
CA PHE A 153 13.11 18.36 -8.61
C PHE A 153 13.97 19.21 -9.52
N ASP A 154 13.48 19.61 -10.68
CA ASP A 154 14.15 20.64 -11.48
C ASP A 154 13.74 22.04 -10.94
N PRO A 155 14.69 22.87 -10.47
CA PRO A 155 14.37 24.15 -9.85
C PRO A 155 13.65 25.14 -10.79
N GLN A 156 13.83 25.01 -12.12
CA GLN A 156 13.13 25.88 -13.07
C GLN A 156 11.68 25.47 -13.27
N GLN A 157 11.40 24.17 -13.23
CA GLN A 157 10.05 23.65 -13.35
C GLN A 157 9.27 23.84 -12.05
N SER A 158 9.85 23.49 -10.91
CA SER A 158 9.19 23.67 -9.60
C SER A 158 8.86 25.14 -9.33
N ALA A 159 9.77 26.07 -9.63
CA ALA A 159 9.51 27.49 -9.48
C ALA A 159 8.31 27.98 -10.36
N ARG A 160 8.14 27.45 -11.57
CA ARG A 160 6.97 27.75 -12.40
C ARG A 160 5.68 27.14 -11.84
N LEU A 161 5.77 25.90 -11.35
CA LEU A 161 4.63 25.17 -10.79
C LEU A 161 4.21 25.68 -9.40
N ALA A 162 5.09 26.39 -8.67
CA ALA A 162 4.78 26.97 -7.36
C ALA A 162 3.53 27.88 -7.42
N GLY A 163 3.38 28.65 -8.51
CA GLY A 163 2.22 29.53 -8.71
C GLY A 163 0.88 28.79 -8.80
N CYS A 164 0.83 27.58 -9.34
CA CYS A 164 -0.38 26.77 -9.38
C CYS A 164 -0.48 25.76 -8.20
N GLY A 165 0.58 25.62 -7.42
CA GLY A 165 0.64 24.86 -6.18
C GLY A 165 1.28 23.49 -6.30
N ILE A 166 2.28 23.24 -5.45
CA ILE A 166 3.00 21.99 -5.31
C ILE A 166 2.65 21.33 -3.96
N GLY A 167 2.38 20.02 -3.99
CA GLY A 167 2.25 19.18 -2.80
C GLY A 167 3.41 18.19 -2.67
N LEU A 168 3.73 17.83 -1.45
CA LEU A 168 4.69 16.79 -1.11
C LEU A 168 4.10 15.87 -0.05
N GLN A 169 4.40 14.58 -0.14
CA GLN A 169 4.15 13.65 0.97
C GLN A 169 5.11 13.93 2.13
N ASP A 170 4.64 13.79 3.35
CA ASP A 170 5.49 13.77 4.54
C ASP A 170 6.13 12.38 4.72
N ALA A 171 6.97 11.99 3.76
CA ALA A 171 7.58 10.69 3.62
C ALA A 171 9.07 10.84 3.24
N PRO A 172 9.98 10.88 4.24
CA PRO A 172 11.39 11.17 4.01
C PRO A 172 12.08 10.15 3.09
N GLU A 173 11.95 8.86 3.38
CA GLU A 173 12.65 7.81 2.62
C GLU A 173 12.20 7.79 1.16
N GLU A 174 10.91 7.86 0.92
CA GLU A 174 10.31 7.89 -0.42
C GLU A 174 10.75 9.12 -1.19
N THR A 175 10.68 10.31 -0.58
CA THR A 175 11.03 11.57 -1.25
C THR A 175 12.51 11.64 -1.60
N PHE A 176 13.38 11.22 -0.68
CA PHE A 176 14.82 11.12 -0.97
C PHE A 176 15.09 10.04 -2.03
N SER A 177 14.43 8.89 -1.96
CA SER A 177 14.58 7.81 -2.94
C SER A 177 14.29 8.28 -4.36
N VAL A 178 13.14 8.94 -4.58
CA VAL A 178 12.77 9.43 -5.92
C VAL A 178 13.64 10.60 -6.38
N LEU A 179 14.12 11.46 -5.49
CA LEU A 179 15.10 12.48 -5.84
C LEU A 179 16.44 11.85 -6.30
N PHE A 180 16.91 10.81 -5.61
CA PHE A 180 18.11 10.10 -6.04
C PHE A 180 17.90 9.36 -7.37
N THR A 181 16.72 8.78 -7.59
CA THR A 181 16.35 8.17 -8.87
C THR A 181 16.36 9.21 -10.00
N TYR A 182 15.79 10.38 -9.78
CA TYR A 182 15.88 11.50 -10.72
C TYR A 182 17.31 11.87 -11.06
N GLN A 183 18.23 11.79 -10.09
CA GLN A 183 19.66 12.04 -10.28
C GLN A 183 20.44 10.85 -10.89
N GLY A 184 19.76 9.75 -11.26
CA GLY A 184 20.39 8.53 -11.77
C GLY A 184 21.19 7.76 -10.72
N ARG A 185 20.77 7.81 -9.45
CA ARG A 185 21.50 7.24 -8.31
C ARG A 185 20.60 6.39 -7.42
N SER A 186 21.20 5.53 -6.58
CA SER A 186 20.52 4.82 -5.50
C SER A 186 20.75 5.55 -4.17
N LEU A 187 19.68 5.77 -3.40
CA LEU A 187 19.76 6.33 -2.06
C LEU A 187 20.59 5.42 -1.15
N ALA A 188 20.33 4.12 -1.13
CA ALA A 188 21.00 3.16 -0.26
C ALA A 188 22.52 3.06 -0.49
N ARG A 189 22.98 3.35 -1.72
CA ARG A 189 24.41 3.36 -2.09
C ARG A 189 25.06 4.74 -1.98
N SER A 190 24.33 5.70 -1.45
CA SER A 190 24.81 7.08 -1.33
C SER A 190 25.46 7.33 0.05
N GLY A 191 26.26 8.41 0.14
CA GLY A 191 26.90 8.84 1.36
C GLY A 191 26.23 10.04 2.01
N GLN A 192 26.53 10.30 3.30
CA GLN A 192 25.94 11.40 4.06
C GLN A 192 26.11 12.79 3.37
N ARG A 193 27.23 13.05 2.69
CA ARG A 193 27.44 14.30 1.95
C ARG A 193 26.47 14.46 0.78
N GLN A 194 26.09 13.36 0.11
CA GLN A 194 25.13 13.38 -0.98
C GLN A 194 23.71 13.61 -0.44
N VAL A 195 23.36 12.94 0.66
CA VAL A 195 22.09 13.17 1.38
C VAL A 195 22.01 14.61 1.88
N GLY A 196 23.11 15.17 2.39
CA GLY A 196 23.18 16.58 2.79
C GLY A 196 22.80 17.54 1.64
N ARG A 197 23.40 17.35 0.45
CA ARG A 197 23.09 18.17 -0.75
C ARG A 197 21.66 17.95 -1.23
N ALA A 198 21.18 16.71 -1.23
CA ALA A 198 19.78 16.39 -1.56
C ALA A 198 18.81 17.08 -0.57
N GLY A 199 19.14 17.10 0.74
CA GLY A 199 18.37 17.81 1.74
C GLY A 199 18.30 19.32 1.51
N GLU A 200 19.37 19.95 1.02
CA GLU A 200 19.37 21.37 0.64
C GLU A 200 18.45 21.62 -0.57
N GLN A 201 18.49 20.74 -1.56
CA GLN A 201 17.60 20.82 -2.71
C GLN A 201 16.13 20.65 -2.30
N LEU A 202 15.81 19.67 -1.45
CA LEU A 202 14.47 19.47 -0.90
C LEU A 202 14.02 20.65 -0.03
N LEU A 203 14.93 21.29 0.70
CA LEU A 203 14.63 22.48 1.47
C LEU A 203 14.23 23.67 0.57
N ALA A 204 14.86 23.80 -0.60
CA ALA A 204 14.48 24.80 -1.60
C ALA A 204 13.08 24.49 -2.14
N LEU A 205 12.82 23.24 -2.56
CA LEU A 205 11.49 22.80 -3.03
C LEU A 205 10.42 23.00 -1.94
N ARG A 206 10.72 22.74 -0.66
CA ARG A 206 9.77 22.91 0.43
C ARG A 206 9.28 24.36 0.57
N ARG A 207 10.11 25.33 0.28
CA ARG A 207 9.72 26.75 0.28
C ARG A 207 8.72 27.11 -0.83
N GLU A 208 8.68 26.34 -1.90
CA GLU A 208 7.76 26.46 -3.02
C GLU A 208 6.48 25.64 -2.81
N ALA A 209 6.56 24.54 -2.01
CA ALA A 209 5.46 23.63 -1.78
C ALA A 209 4.45 24.20 -0.78
N ARG A 210 3.18 24.19 -1.15
CA ARG A 210 2.05 24.63 -0.31
C ARG A 210 1.70 23.60 0.76
N VAL A 211 1.82 22.31 0.44
CA VAL A 211 1.43 21.20 1.31
C VAL A 211 2.60 20.24 1.52
N LEU A 212 2.83 19.84 2.77
CA LEU A 212 3.68 18.73 3.17
C LEU A 212 2.88 17.88 4.16
N ASP A 213 2.18 16.85 3.68
CA ASP A 213 1.26 16.07 4.48
C ASP A 213 0.88 14.78 3.74
N ASN A 214 0.59 13.68 4.46
CA ASN A 214 0.31 12.37 3.86
C ASN A 214 -1.15 12.17 3.38
N THR A 215 -2.05 13.07 3.77
CA THR A 215 -3.47 13.02 3.36
C THR A 215 -3.83 14.25 2.55
N ARG A 216 -3.55 15.42 3.09
CA ARG A 216 -3.96 16.70 2.52
C ARG A 216 -3.35 16.99 1.15
N HIS A 217 -2.17 16.47 0.80
CA HIS A 217 -1.54 16.73 -0.50
C HIS A 217 -2.40 16.24 -1.68
N VAL A 218 -3.10 15.10 -1.53
CA VAL A 218 -4.03 14.59 -2.56
C VAL A 218 -5.37 15.29 -2.49
N GLU A 219 -5.89 15.57 -1.29
CA GLU A 219 -7.14 16.33 -1.10
C GLU A 219 -7.05 17.74 -1.70
N ALA A 220 -5.96 18.44 -1.48
CA ALA A 220 -5.71 19.77 -2.05
C ALA A 220 -5.58 19.75 -3.58
N LEU A 221 -4.98 18.69 -4.15
CA LEU A 221 -4.98 18.49 -5.60
C LEU A 221 -6.41 18.25 -6.11
N GLN A 222 -7.18 17.43 -5.45
CA GLN A 222 -8.58 17.14 -5.78
C GLN A 222 -9.47 18.39 -5.68
N ALA A 223 -9.23 19.26 -4.70
CA ALA A 223 -9.90 20.55 -4.57
C ALA A 223 -9.44 21.59 -5.59
N GLY A 224 -8.38 21.30 -6.37
CA GLY A 224 -7.81 22.25 -7.33
C GLY A 224 -6.92 23.33 -6.72
N GLU A 225 -6.55 23.21 -5.45
CA GLU A 225 -5.60 24.09 -4.75
C GLU A 225 -4.15 23.85 -5.18
N LEU A 226 -3.87 22.64 -5.68
CA LEU A 226 -2.58 22.24 -6.24
C LEU A 226 -2.71 21.86 -7.71
N CYS A 227 -1.60 21.89 -8.43
CA CYS A 227 -1.52 21.37 -9.78
C CYS A 227 -0.62 20.14 -9.91
N VAL A 228 0.25 19.88 -8.92
CA VAL A 228 1.16 18.74 -8.95
C VAL A 228 1.48 18.29 -7.52
N THR A 229 1.60 16.97 -7.32
CA THR A 229 2.11 16.38 -6.07
C THR A 229 2.71 15.01 -6.34
N SER A 230 3.69 14.57 -5.52
CA SER A 230 4.03 13.15 -5.43
C SER A 230 2.89 12.40 -4.75
N ALA A 231 2.52 11.23 -5.25
CA ALA A 231 1.45 10.43 -4.63
C ALA A 231 1.59 8.95 -4.99
N TRP A 232 1.11 8.08 -4.10
CA TRP A 232 0.87 6.69 -4.42
C TRP A 232 -0.27 6.55 -5.43
N ALA A 233 -0.10 5.66 -6.40
CA ALA A 233 -1.06 5.45 -7.49
C ALA A 233 -2.50 5.29 -6.99
N GLY A 234 -2.74 4.45 -5.98
CA GLY A 234 -4.07 4.20 -5.42
C GLY A 234 -4.74 5.49 -4.92
N LEU A 235 -4.01 6.33 -4.19
CA LEU A 235 -4.53 7.60 -3.68
C LEU A 235 -4.83 8.57 -4.84
N ALA A 236 -3.90 8.69 -5.80
CA ALA A 236 -4.05 9.59 -6.94
C ALA A 236 -5.21 9.17 -7.87
N LEU A 237 -5.29 7.88 -8.20
CA LEU A 237 -6.35 7.32 -9.06
C LEU A 237 -7.72 7.42 -8.39
N GLY A 238 -7.79 7.11 -7.08
CA GLY A 238 -9.01 7.27 -6.31
C GLY A 238 -9.46 8.72 -6.21
N ALA A 239 -8.54 9.67 -6.05
CA ALA A 239 -8.84 11.10 -6.08
C ALA A 239 -9.34 11.54 -7.47
N ALA A 240 -8.68 11.12 -8.54
CA ALA A 240 -9.08 11.42 -9.92
C ALA A 240 -10.50 10.91 -10.22
N ALA A 241 -10.83 9.70 -9.75
CA ALA A 241 -12.15 9.10 -9.96
C ALA A 241 -13.29 9.84 -9.22
N ARG A 242 -12.97 10.58 -8.16
CA ARG A 242 -13.96 11.33 -7.35
C ARG A 242 -13.89 12.84 -7.54
N SER A 243 -13.05 13.33 -8.45
CA SER A 243 -12.83 14.76 -8.67
C SER A 243 -13.46 15.23 -9.95
N ASP A 244 -13.99 16.45 -9.95
CA ASP A 244 -14.36 17.18 -11.17
C ASP A 244 -13.13 17.82 -11.85
N GLN A 245 -11.95 17.79 -11.23
CA GLN A 245 -10.70 18.26 -11.80
C GLN A 245 -10.13 17.22 -12.76
N PRO A 246 -9.50 17.64 -13.87
CA PRO A 246 -8.84 16.72 -14.82
C PRO A 246 -7.50 16.23 -14.26
N LEU A 247 -7.57 15.30 -13.31
CA LEU A 247 -6.42 14.73 -12.63
C LEU A 247 -5.90 13.51 -13.38
N GLU A 248 -4.59 13.40 -13.45
CA GLU A 248 -3.87 12.26 -14.01
C GLU A 248 -2.80 11.75 -13.03
N PHE A 249 -2.50 10.46 -13.11
CA PHE A 249 -1.35 9.87 -12.46
C PHE A 249 -0.28 9.56 -13.52
N LEU A 250 0.93 10.01 -13.27
CA LEU A 250 2.08 9.85 -14.17
C LEU A 250 3.12 8.94 -13.53
N VAL A 251 3.60 7.98 -14.29
CA VAL A 251 4.77 7.17 -13.93
C VAL A 251 6.00 7.83 -14.54
N PRO A 252 6.93 8.37 -13.74
CA PRO A 252 8.11 9.06 -14.25
C PRO A 252 9.05 8.13 -15.03
N ALA A 253 9.59 8.64 -16.13
CA ALA A 253 10.46 7.88 -17.02
C ALA A 253 11.78 7.42 -16.36
N GLU A 254 12.24 8.13 -15.33
CA GLU A 254 13.44 7.78 -14.57
C GLU A 254 13.22 6.55 -13.67
N GLY A 255 11.97 6.15 -13.46
CA GLY A 255 11.56 5.03 -12.62
C GLY A 255 10.72 5.44 -11.42
N ALA A 256 10.00 4.46 -10.87
CA ALA A 256 9.08 4.65 -9.76
C ALA A 256 9.25 3.56 -8.70
N PRO A 257 9.28 3.92 -7.39
CA PRO A 257 9.26 2.93 -6.33
C PRO A 257 7.97 2.12 -6.35
N LEU A 258 8.12 0.81 -6.21
CA LEU A 258 7.04 -0.15 -6.03
C LEU A 258 6.83 -0.38 -4.52
N ALA A 259 5.60 -0.31 -4.05
CA ALA A 259 5.18 -0.86 -2.77
C ALA A 259 4.26 -2.05 -2.99
N MET A 260 4.42 -3.06 -2.15
CA MET A 260 3.59 -4.26 -2.18
C MET A 260 3.33 -4.72 -0.75
N GLU A 261 2.08 -4.95 -0.46
CA GLU A 261 1.65 -5.52 0.80
C GLU A 261 1.44 -7.02 0.64
N GLY A 262 1.83 -7.76 1.66
CA GLY A 262 1.72 -9.21 1.68
C GLY A 262 0.75 -9.71 2.74
N LEU A 263 -0.09 -10.69 2.39
CA LEU A 263 -0.88 -11.44 3.37
C LEU A 263 0.04 -12.43 4.08
N ALA A 264 0.20 -12.30 5.38
CA ALA A 264 1.11 -13.13 6.18
C ALA A 264 0.43 -13.64 7.45
N ILE A 265 0.92 -14.78 7.96
CA ILE A 265 0.43 -15.42 9.18
C ILE A 265 1.51 -15.22 10.27
N PRO A 266 1.20 -14.51 11.38
CA PRO A 266 2.13 -14.39 12.50
C PRO A 266 2.46 -15.75 13.12
N SER A 267 3.68 -15.90 13.66
CA SER A 267 4.11 -17.16 14.32
C SER A 267 3.34 -17.47 15.60
N ASN A 268 2.65 -16.49 16.19
CA ASN A 268 1.79 -16.63 17.38
C ASN A 268 0.28 -16.62 17.04
N ALA A 269 -0.08 -16.82 15.77
CA ALA A 269 -1.48 -16.86 15.33
C ALA A 269 -2.24 -17.97 16.10
N ALA A 270 -3.41 -17.61 16.63
CA ALA A 270 -4.24 -18.54 17.37
C ALA A 270 -5.07 -19.46 16.44
N ARG A 271 -5.39 -18.98 15.24
CA ARG A 271 -6.28 -19.65 14.30
C ARG A 271 -5.65 -19.74 12.88
N PRO A 272 -4.52 -20.45 12.72
CA PRO A 272 -3.85 -20.55 11.42
C PRO A 272 -4.74 -21.18 10.33
N ASP A 273 -5.63 -22.09 10.67
CA ASP A 273 -6.56 -22.68 9.70
C ASP A 273 -7.55 -21.65 9.12
N LEU A 274 -8.06 -20.77 9.98
CA LEU A 274 -8.93 -19.66 9.53
C LEU A 274 -8.13 -18.62 8.74
N ALA A 275 -6.87 -18.37 9.12
CA ALA A 275 -5.99 -17.48 8.39
C ALA A 275 -5.79 -17.95 6.93
N TYR A 276 -5.49 -19.23 6.72
CA TYR A 276 -5.38 -19.79 5.37
C TYR A 276 -6.70 -19.66 4.58
N ARG A 277 -7.85 -19.94 5.21
CA ARG A 277 -9.17 -19.77 4.56
C ARG A 277 -9.41 -18.32 4.14
N PHE A 278 -9.04 -17.36 4.99
CA PHE A 278 -9.20 -15.94 4.69
C PHE A 278 -8.25 -15.48 3.57
N ILE A 279 -6.98 -15.88 3.63
CA ILE A 279 -6.00 -15.56 2.57
C ILE A 279 -6.49 -16.15 1.23
N ASP A 280 -6.86 -17.43 1.19
CA ASP A 280 -7.32 -18.10 -0.03
C ASP A 280 -8.61 -17.45 -0.57
N PHE A 281 -9.49 -17.00 0.32
CA PHE A 281 -10.71 -16.26 -0.04
C PHE A 281 -10.39 -14.90 -0.69
N LEU A 282 -9.43 -14.15 -0.15
CA LEU A 282 -9.01 -12.85 -0.71
C LEU A 282 -8.33 -13.00 -2.08
N LEU A 283 -7.67 -14.13 -2.33
CA LEU A 283 -7.00 -14.45 -3.60
C LEU A 283 -7.96 -14.92 -4.69
N ARG A 284 -9.24 -15.21 -4.40
CA ARG A 284 -10.22 -15.50 -5.44
C ARG A 284 -10.27 -14.34 -6.43
N PRO A 285 -10.23 -14.59 -7.76
CA PRO A 285 -10.14 -13.51 -8.74
C PRO A 285 -11.22 -12.44 -8.62
N ASP A 286 -12.47 -12.83 -8.34
CA ASP A 286 -13.59 -11.90 -8.13
C ASP A 286 -13.39 -11.01 -6.89
N ASN A 287 -12.89 -11.54 -5.79
CA ASN A 287 -12.61 -10.78 -4.57
C ASN A 287 -11.39 -9.87 -4.74
N ALA A 288 -10.34 -10.36 -5.40
CA ALA A 288 -9.13 -9.60 -5.65
C ALA A 288 -9.40 -8.37 -6.54
N VAL A 289 -10.23 -8.49 -7.59
CA VAL A 289 -10.62 -7.33 -8.41
C VAL A 289 -11.55 -6.38 -7.66
N ARG A 290 -12.44 -6.87 -6.79
CA ARG A 290 -13.29 -6.01 -5.95
C ARG A 290 -12.45 -5.21 -4.95
N ASN A 291 -11.44 -5.82 -4.33
CA ASN A 291 -10.50 -5.14 -3.47
C ASN A 291 -9.71 -4.07 -4.25
N SER A 292 -9.17 -4.40 -5.42
CA SER A 292 -8.47 -3.44 -6.27
C SER A 292 -9.38 -2.27 -6.67
N GLN A 293 -10.63 -2.53 -7.03
CA GLN A 293 -11.59 -1.51 -7.39
C GLN A 293 -11.96 -0.58 -6.23
N ALA A 294 -12.14 -1.13 -5.03
CA ALA A 294 -12.51 -0.34 -3.85
C ALA A 294 -11.34 0.52 -3.35
N THR A 295 -10.13 -0.03 -3.41
CA THR A 295 -8.93 0.63 -2.86
C THR A 295 -8.16 1.47 -3.88
N TRP A 296 -8.42 1.28 -5.18
CA TRP A 296 -7.65 1.84 -6.29
C TRP A 296 -6.18 1.39 -6.35
N PHE A 297 -5.77 0.45 -5.52
CA PHE A 297 -4.48 -0.23 -5.63
C PHE A 297 -4.56 -1.38 -6.62
N TYR A 298 -3.42 -1.74 -7.21
CA TYR A 298 -3.37 -2.80 -8.20
C TYR A 298 -3.54 -4.17 -7.56
N SER A 299 -4.31 -5.03 -8.23
CA SER A 299 -4.47 -6.42 -7.84
C SER A 299 -3.17 -7.22 -8.05
N SER A 300 -2.91 -8.19 -7.18
CA SER A 300 -1.83 -9.16 -7.36
C SER A 300 -2.12 -10.28 -8.36
N LEU A 301 -3.29 -10.28 -9.00
CA LEU A 301 -3.64 -11.29 -10.00
C LEU A 301 -2.73 -11.23 -11.23
N LYS A 302 -2.58 -12.36 -11.91
CA LYS A 302 -1.98 -12.42 -13.25
C LYS A 302 -2.70 -11.46 -14.20
N PRO A 303 -1.96 -10.67 -15.00
CA PRO A 303 -2.58 -9.70 -15.91
C PRO A 303 -3.54 -10.30 -16.94
N ASP A 304 -3.41 -11.59 -17.25
CA ASP A 304 -4.25 -12.31 -18.20
C ASP A 304 -5.50 -12.93 -17.58
N THR A 305 -5.70 -12.82 -16.26
CA THR A 305 -6.90 -13.30 -15.57
C THR A 305 -8.16 -12.62 -16.14
N PRO A 306 -9.21 -13.39 -16.48
CA PRO A 306 -10.42 -12.84 -17.09
C PRO A 306 -11.07 -11.71 -16.31
N GLU A 307 -11.15 -11.83 -14.98
CA GLU A 307 -11.76 -10.85 -14.08
C GLU A 307 -10.96 -9.53 -14.07
N LEU A 308 -9.62 -9.61 -14.07
CA LEU A 308 -8.76 -8.42 -14.12
C LEU A 308 -8.83 -7.74 -15.50
N LYS A 309 -8.88 -8.51 -16.59
CA LYS A 309 -9.12 -7.96 -17.93
C LYS A 309 -10.47 -7.28 -18.03
N ALA A 310 -11.52 -7.87 -17.47
CA ALA A 310 -12.86 -7.26 -17.45
C ALA A 310 -12.89 -5.98 -16.59
N LEU A 311 -12.14 -5.93 -15.49
CA LEU A 311 -11.94 -4.72 -14.71
C LEU A 311 -11.21 -3.64 -15.54
N ALA A 312 -10.12 -4.00 -16.19
CA ALA A 312 -9.31 -3.08 -17.00
C ALA A 312 -10.07 -2.50 -18.21
N GLN A 313 -11.06 -3.21 -18.75
CA GLN A 313 -11.94 -2.65 -19.79
C GLN A 313 -12.80 -1.48 -19.27
N ARG A 314 -13.19 -1.51 -18.00
CA ARG A 314 -14.01 -0.47 -17.36
C ARG A 314 -13.15 0.61 -16.67
N GLN A 315 -12.02 0.22 -16.15
CA GLN A 315 -11.09 1.04 -15.37
C GLN A 315 -9.65 0.71 -15.78
N PRO A 316 -9.21 1.13 -17.00
CA PRO A 316 -7.90 0.76 -17.55
C PRO A 316 -6.73 1.19 -16.66
N GLN A 317 -6.90 2.22 -15.85
CA GLN A 317 -5.89 2.70 -14.91
C GLN A 317 -5.58 1.71 -13.77
N LEU A 318 -6.41 0.68 -13.54
CA LEU A 318 -6.16 -0.38 -12.55
C LEU A 318 -5.37 -1.58 -13.12
N LEU A 319 -4.93 -1.49 -14.36
CA LEU A 319 -3.97 -2.43 -14.95
C LEU A 319 -2.81 -1.63 -15.58
N PRO A 320 -1.68 -1.49 -14.89
CA PRO A 320 -0.55 -0.71 -15.41
C PRO A 320 -0.01 -1.30 -16.71
N ASP A 321 0.35 -0.43 -17.63
CA ASP A 321 1.00 -0.78 -18.89
C ASP A 321 2.29 -1.60 -18.59
N PRO A 322 2.57 -2.67 -19.33
CA PRO A 322 3.82 -3.42 -19.21
C PRO A 322 5.08 -2.53 -19.34
N ALA A 323 5.05 -1.49 -20.18
CA ALA A 323 6.15 -0.54 -20.29
C ALA A 323 6.36 0.22 -18.97
N GLN A 324 5.30 0.68 -18.32
CA GLN A 324 5.39 1.33 -17.01
C GLN A 324 5.93 0.37 -15.94
N ARG A 325 5.48 -0.89 -15.95
CA ARG A 325 5.96 -1.91 -15.01
C ARG A 325 7.47 -2.17 -15.12
N SER A 326 8.07 -2.01 -16.29
CA SER A 326 9.52 -2.22 -16.50
C SER A 326 10.39 -1.16 -15.82
N HIS A 327 9.83 -0.03 -15.44
CA HIS A 327 10.52 1.06 -14.74
C HIS A 327 10.31 1.03 -13.22
N LEU A 328 9.58 0.01 -12.69
CA LEU A 328 9.34 -0.12 -11.27
C LEU A 328 10.53 -0.81 -10.57
N TYR A 329 10.81 -0.35 -9.35
CA TYR A 329 11.85 -0.95 -8.51
C TYR A 329 11.45 -0.95 -7.04
N PHE A 330 11.95 -1.91 -6.27
CA PHE A 330 11.90 -1.78 -4.82
C PHE A 330 12.98 -0.81 -4.35
N ALA A 331 12.57 0.19 -3.57
CA ALA A 331 13.52 1.06 -2.91
C ALA A 331 14.35 0.24 -1.90
N GLU A 332 15.68 0.27 -2.05
CA GLU A 332 16.58 -0.33 -1.08
C GLU A 332 16.59 0.51 0.20
N SER A 333 16.36 -0.11 1.36
CA SER A 333 16.42 0.61 2.64
C SER A 333 17.81 1.19 2.90
N PRO A 334 17.92 2.46 3.28
CA PRO A 334 19.19 3.05 3.64
C PRO A 334 19.75 2.44 4.93
N SER A 335 21.09 2.47 5.11
CA SER A 335 21.69 2.06 6.38
C SER A 335 21.16 2.92 7.54
N ALA A 336 21.17 2.40 8.76
CA ALA A 336 20.69 3.12 9.95
C ALA A 336 21.35 4.51 10.10
N LYS A 337 22.65 4.62 9.77
CA LYS A 337 23.37 5.89 9.78
C LYS A 337 22.85 6.87 8.73
N LEU A 338 22.51 6.36 7.55
CA LEU A 338 21.97 7.18 6.46
C LEU A 338 20.53 7.61 6.76
N LYS A 339 19.74 6.69 7.32
CA LYS A 339 18.37 6.99 7.77
C LYS A 339 18.36 8.11 8.82
N ALA A 340 19.22 8.06 9.81
CA ALA A 340 19.33 9.12 10.81
C ALA A 340 19.68 10.49 10.19
N GLU A 341 20.49 10.54 9.12
CA GLU A 341 20.76 11.77 8.39
C GLU A 341 19.54 12.26 7.60
N LEU A 342 18.80 11.34 6.94
CA LEU A 342 17.55 11.65 6.26
C LEU A 342 16.54 12.27 7.23
N ASP A 343 16.30 11.60 8.36
CA ASP A 343 15.34 12.03 9.37
C ASP A 343 15.70 13.43 9.91
N ARG A 344 16.99 13.68 10.18
CA ARG A 344 17.46 14.99 10.62
C ARG A 344 17.19 16.08 9.56
N ARG A 345 17.47 15.82 8.28
CA ARG A 345 17.20 16.77 7.19
C ARG A 345 15.71 16.99 7.01
N TRP A 346 14.92 15.93 7.13
CA TRP A 346 13.47 16.01 7.00
C TRP A 346 12.82 16.81 8.13
N GLN A 347 13.30 16.68 9.35
CA GLN A 347 12.85 17.54 10.47
C GLN A 347 13.08 19.02 10.18
N ALA A 348 14.19 19.38 9.53
CA ALA A 348 14.42 20.75 9.11
C ALA A 348 13.41 21.21 8.03
N LEU A 349 13.00 20.32 7.09
CA LEU A 349 11.97 20.63 6.10
C LEU A 349 10.62 20.91 6.77
N ARG A 350 10.22 20.12 7.75
CA ARG A 350 8.96 20.29 8.49
C ARG A 350 8.84 21.65 9.19
N GLN A 351 9.97 22.27 9.55
CA GLN A 351 10.01 23.58 10.19
C GLN A 351 9.87 24.75 9.19
N VAL A 352 9.98 24.49 7.88
CA VAL A 352 9.82 25.54 6.86
C VAL A 352 8.33 25.83 6.66
N PRO A 353 7.90 27.10 6.74
CA PRO A 353 6.53 27.48 6.43
C PRO A 353 6.12 27.02 5.02
N ALA A 354 4.83 26.79 4.83
CA ALA A 354 4.26 26.51 3.52
C ALA A 354 4.58 27.65 2.54
N GLY A 355 4.85 27.31 1.28
CA GLY A 355 4.92 28.26 0.17
C GLY A 355 3.55 28.96 -0.01
N GLN A 356 3.58 30.19 -0.47
CA GLN A 356 2.37 31.00 -0.71
C GLN A 356 1.75 30.71 -2.06
#